data_c562f45df3cf724350ed33206c052086
#
_entry.id   c562f45df3cf724350ed33206c052086
#
_cell.length_a   1.000
_cell.length_b   1.000
_cell.length_c   1.000
_cell.angle_alpha   90.00
_cell.angle_beta   90.00
_cell.angle_gamma   90.00
#
_symmetry.space_group_name_H-M   'P 1'
#
loop_
_entity.id
_entity.type
_entity.pdbx_description
1 polymer ?
#
loop_
_entity_poly.entity_id
_entity_poly.type
_entity_poly.pdbx_seq_one_letter_code
_entity_poly.pdbx_strand_id
1 'polypeptide(L)'
;MKKIGIASDHAGYEMKEFLVGYLDSMGYEVLDFGCHSPESVDYADYAHPLAEAVERGEVDCGVGLCGSGEGMAMTLNKHQGVRAGLSWNAEIASLIR
;
A
#
# COMPACT_ATOMS: atom_id res chain seq x y z
N MET A 1 -7.58 17.54 2.75
CA MET A 1 -6.86 16.44 3.43
C MET A 1 -6.45 15.40 2.42
N LYS A 2 -5.20 14.95 2.45
CA LYS A 2 -4.73 13.91 1.56
C LYS A 2 -5.28 12.55 1.99
N LYS A 3 -5.76 11.79 1.02
CA LYS A 3 -6.24 10.42 1.23
C LYS A 3 -5.18 9.43 0.80
N ILE A 4 -4.83 8.50 1.69
CA ILE A 4 -3.83 7.48 1.44
C ILE A 4 -4.49 6.11 1.53
N GLY A 5 -4.37 5.34 0.45
CA GLY A 5 -4.79 3.94 0.46
C GLY A 5 -3.65 3.07 0.95
N ILE A 6 -3.96 2.03 1.70
CA ILE A 6 -2.94 1.11 2.20
C ILE A 6 -3.44 -0.33 2.08
N ALA A 7 -2.56 -1.22 1.69
CA ALA A 7 -2.87 -2.64 1.58
C ALA A 7 -1.64 -3.46 1.91
N SER A 8 -1.85 -4.65 2.42
CA SER A 8 -0.77 -5.59 2.71
C SER A 8 -1.25 -7.03 2.56
N ASP A 9 -0.30 -7.97 2.48
CA ASP A 9 -0.57 -9.37 2.73
C ASP A 9 -0.33 -9.66 4.23
N HIS A 10 -0.35 -10.93 4.60
CA HIS A 10 -0.15 -11.33 5.99
C HIS A 10 1.25 -10.99 6.52
N ALA A 11 2.28 -11.02 5.66
CA ALA A 11 3.64 -10.67 6.07
C ALA A 11 3.78 -9.18 6.39
N GLY A 12 3.02 -8.32 5.71
CA GLY A 12 3.03 -6.89 5.95
C GLY A 12 1.97 -6.40 6.93
N TYR A 13 1.18 -7.30 7.49
CA TYR A 13 0.03 -6.93 8.31
C TYR A 13 0.38 -6.06 9.52
N GLU A 14 1.37 -6.46 10.30
CA GLU A 14 1.76 -5.69 11.49
C GLU A 14 2.26 -4.30 11.16
N MET A 15 3.10 -4.20 10.12
CA MET A 15 3.60 -2.91 9.66
C MET A 15 2.45 -2.04 9.12
N LYS A 16 1.49 -2.64 8.41
CA LYS A 16 0.32 -1.92 7.91
C LYS A 16 -0.48 -1.34 9.07
N GLU A 17 -0.74 -2.15 10.10
CA GLU A 17 -1.49 -1.67 11.26
C GLU A 17 -0.76 -0.50 11.95
N PHE A 18 0.56 -0.60 12.08
CA PHE A 18 1.36 0.50 12.62
C PHE A 18 1.20 1.76 11.76
N LEU A 19 1.34 1.61 10.44
CA LEU A 19 1.28 2.75 9.52
C LEU A 19 -0.10 3.40 9.47
N VAL A 20 -1.17 2.62 9.56
CA VAL A 20 -2.53 3.17 9.61
C VAL A 20 -2.65 4.14 10.79
N GLY A 21 -2.23 3.71 11.98
CA GLY A 21 -2.26 4.56 13.17
C GLY A 21 -1.36 5.78 13.05
N TYR A 22 -0.15 5.58 12.52
CA TYR A 22 0.83 6.65 12.36
C TYR A 22 0.32 7.73 11.39
N LEU A 23 -0.19 7.32 10.23
CA LEU A 23 -0.69 8.26 9.22
C LEU A 23 -1.94 8.98 9.71
N ASP A 24 -2.81 8.28 10.42
CA ASP A 24 -3.99 8.89 11.01
C ASP A 24 -3.58 9.97 12.01
N SER A 25 -2.57 9.69 12.83
CA SER A 25 -2.08 10.66 13.82
C SER A 25 -1.47 11.90 13.17
N MET A 26 -1.03 11.79 11.91
CA MET A 26 -0.48 12.91 11.15
C MET A 26 -1.56 13.72 10.40
N GLY A 27 -2.83 13.33 10.53
CA GLY A 27 -3.93 14.05 9.91
C GLY A 27 -4.34 13.58 8.52
N TYR A 28 -3.79 12.46 8.05
CA TYR A 28 -4.21 11.89 6.77
C TYR A 28 -5.46 11.04 6.93
N GLU A 29 -6.30 11.01 5.89
CA GLU A 29 -7.39 10.07 5.83
C GLU A 29 -6.84 8.78 5.22
N VAL A 30 -6.97 7.65 5.92
CA VAL A 30 -6.43 6.38 5.49
C VAL A 30 -7.55 5.42 5.11
N LEU A 31 -7.49 4.89 3.89
CA LEU A 31 -8.39 3.84 3.43
C LEU A 31 -7.63 2.52 3.47
N ASP A 32 -8.04 1.65 4.38
CA ASP A 32 -7.39 0.36 4.61
C ASP A 32 -8.07 -0.74 3.78
N PHE A 33 -7.39 -1.20 2.75
CA PHE A 33 -7.90 -2.24 1.86
C PHE A 33 -7.58 -3.66 2.33
N GLY A 34 -6.92 -3.80 3.45
CA GLY A 34 -6.58 -5.11 4.04
C GLY A 34 -5.13 -5.47 3.80
N CYS A 35 -4.70 -6.63 4.27
CA CYS A 35 -5.50 -7.64 4.95
C CYS A 35 -5.83 -7.22 6.40
N HIS A 36 -6.74 -7.96 7.01
CA HIS A 36 -7.24 -7.58 8.34
C HIS A 36 -6.88 -8.60 9.43
N SER A 37 -5.97 -9.51 9.11
CA SER A 37 -5.48 -10.49 10.09
C SER A 37 -4.10 -11.00 9.66
N PRO A 38 -3.33 -11.61 10.56
CA PRO A 38 -2.01 -12.17 10.23
C PRO A 38 -2.08 -13.54 9.55
N GLU A 39 -3.26 -14.06 9.25
CA GLU A 39 -3.41 -15.33 8.57
C GLU A 39 -2.94 -15.25 7.12
N SER A 40 -2.38 -16.35 6.61
CA SER A 40 -1.81 -16.39 5.27
C SER A 40 -2.84 -16.02 4.19
N VAL A 41 -2.49 -15.04 3.36
CA VAL A 41 -3.32 -14.56 2.25
C VAL A 41 -2.42 -14.24 1.05
N ASP A 42 -3.03 -14.15 -0.12
CA ASP A 42 -2.33 -13.79 -1.35
C ASP A 42 -2.27 -12.25 -1.46
N TYR A 43 -1.06 -11.70 -1.64
CA TYR A 43 -0.87 -10.26 -1.77
C TYR A 43 -1.67 -9.64 -2.92
N ALA A 44 -1.87 -10.41 -4.00
CA ALA A 44 -2.60 -9.89 -5.17
C ALA A 44 -4.04 -9.53 -4.86
N ASP A 45 -4.69 -10.27 -3.95
CA ASP A 45 -6.08 -10.01 -3.56
C ASP A 45 -6.25 -8.64 -2.93
N TYR A 46 -5.19 -8.09 -2.36
CA TYR A 46 -5.20 -6.79 -1.69
C TYR A 46 -4.54 -5.70 -2.54
N ALA A 47 -3.61 -6.07 -3.41
CA ALA A 47 -2.94 -5.13 -4.31
C ALA A 47 -3.90 -4.58 -5.36
N HIS A 48 -4.73 -5.42 -5.98
CA HIS A 48 -5.63 -4.97 -7.03
C HIS A 48 -6.64 -3.92 -6.55
N PRO A 49 -7.34 -4.09 -5.42
CA PRO A 49 -8.23 -3.05 -4.92
C PRO A 49 -7.54 -1.72 -4.65
N LEU A 50 -6.31 -1.76 -4.10
CA LEU A 50 -5.52 -0.56 -3.88
C LEU A 50 -5.20 0.15 -5.19
N ALA A 51 -4.72 -0.62 -6.19
CA ALA A 51 -4.38 -0.06 -7.50
C ALA A 51 -5.60 0.56 -8.17
N GLU A 52 -6.74 -0.10 -8.10
CA GLU A 52 -7.98 0.42 -8.66
C GLU A 52 -8.40 1.74 -8.01
N ALA A 53 -8.23 1.84 -6.69
CA ALA A 53 -8.55 3.08 -5.97
C ALA A 53 -7.64 4.23 -6.41
N VAL A 54 -6.35 3.95 -6.63
CA VAL A 54 -5.41 4.96 -7.16
C VAL A 54 -5.82 5.39 -8.56
N GLU A 55 -6.15 4.42 -9.43
CA GLU A 55 -6.54 4.72 -10.81
C GLU A 55 -7.82 5.55 -10.89
N ARG A 56 -8.78 5.29 -10.01
CA ARG A 56 -10.04 6.03 -10.00
C ARG A 56 -9.97 7.37 -9.26
N GLY A 57 -8.83 7.67 -8.66
CA GLY A 57 -8.68 8.91 -7.89
C GLY A 57 -9.40 8.89 -6.55
N GLU A 58 -9.77 7.71 -6.05
CA GLU A 58 -10.38 7.59 -4.72
C GLU A 58 -9.39 7.88 -3.60
N VAL A 59 -8.11 7.65 -3.88
CA VAL A 59 -7.01 8.01 -2.98
C VAL A 59 -5.97 8.81 -3.76
N ASP A 60 -5.21 9.64 -3.08
CA ASP A 60 -4.19 10.49 -3.70
C ASP A 60 -2.89 9.72 -3.94
N CYS A 61 -2.62 8.74 -3.10
CA CYS A 61 -1.48 7.83 -3.26
C CYS A 61 -1.74 6.54 -2.48
N GLY A 62 -0.89 5.55 -2.71
CA GLY A 62 -1.04 4.27 -2.05
C GLY A 62 0.26 3.75 -1.47
N VAL A 63 0.13 2.93 -0.44
CA VAL A 63 1.24 2.21 0.17
C VAL A 63 0.88 0.73 0.18
N GLY A 64 1.70 -0.09 -0.46
CA GLY A 64 1.51 -1.53 -0.49
C GLY A 64 2.67 -2.23 0.23
N LEU A 65 2.34 -3.23 1.05
CA LEU A 65 3.33 -3.96 1.82
C LEU A 65 3.17 -5.47 1.62
N CYS A 66 4.30 -6.17 1.51
CA CYS A 66 4.31 -7.63 1.56
C CYS A 66 5.66 -8.06 2.12
N GLY A 67 5.96 -9.36 2.12
CA GLY A 67 7.19 -9.85 2.71
C GLY A 67 8.46 -9.22 2.14
N SER A 68 8.56 -9.12 0.81
CA SER A 68 9.71 -8.47 0.15
C SER A 68 9.33 -7.13 -0.49
N GLY A 69 8.05 -6.89 -0.70
CA GLY A 69 7.57 -5.74 -1.45
C GLY A 69 7.55 -5.96 -2.96
N GLU A 70 8.27 -6.96 -3.46
CA GLU A 70 8.41 -7.20 -4.90
C GLU A 70 7.11 -7.67 -5.56
N GLY A 71 6.44 -8.65 -4.97
CA GLY A 71 5.16 -9.13 -5.50
C GLY A 71 4.10 -8.04 -5.50
N MET A 72 4.04 -7.27 -4.43
CA MET A 72 3.13 -6.14 -4.32
C MET A 72 3.42 -5.10 -5.41
N ALA A 73 4.68 -4.73 -5.57
CA ALA A 73 5.08 -3.74 -6.58
C ALA A 73 4.76 -4.24 -8.00
N MET A 74 5.06 -5.49 -8.30
CA MET A 74 4.77 -6.05 -9.63
C MET A 74 3.28 -6.06 -9.93
N THR A 75 2.46 -6.44 -8.95
CA THR A 75 1.01 -6.49 -9.13
C THR A 75 0.42 -5.10 -9.30
N LEU A 76 0.84 -4.15 -8.48
CA LEU A 76 0.36 -2.77 -8.59
C LEU A 76 0.70 -2.17 -9.95
N ASN A 77 1.91 -2.46 -10.46
CA ASN A 77 2.36 -1.93 -11.75
C ASN A 77 1.71 -2.58 -12.97
N LYS A 78 0.89 -3.61 -12.80
CA LYS A 78 0.08 -4.16 -13.88
C LYS A 78 -1.07 -3.23 -14.26
N HIS A 79 -1.40 -2.30 -13.41
CA HIS A 79 -2.46 -1.32 -13.67
C HIS A 79 -1.88 -0.10 -14.40
N GLN A 80 -2.49 0.30 -15.51
CA GLN A 80 -1.97 1.37 -16.36
C GLN A 80 -1.84 2.71 -15.64
N GLY A 81 -2.73 2.99 -14.72
CA GLY A 81 -2.74 4.25 -13.99
C GLY A 81 -1.85 4.28 -12.75
N VAL A 82 -1.06 3.22 -12.54
CA VAL A 82 -0.25 3.09 -11.33
C VAL A 82 1.23 2.98 -11.66
N ARG A 83 2.03 3.75 -10.94
CA ARG A 83 3.49 3.61 -10.95
C ARG A 83 3.93 3.38 -9.51
N ALA A 84 4.27 2.14 -9.19
CA ALA A 84 4.70 1.76 -7.86
C ALA A 84 6.20 1.53 -7.85
N GLY A 85 6.89 2.23 -6.96
CA GLY A 85 8.32 2.04 -6.75
C GLY A 85 8.55 1.20 -5.51
N LEU A 86 9.44 0.23 -5.62
CA LEU A 86 9.82 -0.59 -4.47
C LEU A 86 10.79 0.21 -3.60
N SER A 87 10.45 0.36 -2.33
CA SER A 87 11.27 1.13 -1.40
C SER A 87 11.58 0.28 -0.16
N TRP A 88 12.85 0.27 0.22
CA TRP A 88 13.32 -0.46 1.41
C TRP A 88 14.00 0.44 2.43
N ASN A 89 14.10 1.73 2.15
CA ASN A 89 14.56 2.72 3.13
C ASN A 89 14.11 4.13 2.71
N ALA A 90 14.33 5.10 3.58
CA ALA A 90 13.88 6.47 3.36
C ALA A 90 14.54 7.14 2.15
N GLU A 91 15.82 6.85 1.90
CA GLU A 91 16.53 7.41 0.76
C GLU A 91 15.93 6.97 -0.57
N ILE A 92 15.67 5.67 -0.71
CA ILE A 92 15.03 5.12 -1.91
C ILE A 92 13.62 5.68 -2.08
N ALA A 93 12.86 5.77 -0.99
CA ALA A 93 11.52 6.34 -1.05
C ALA A 93 11.54 7.78 -1.57
N SER A 94 12.53 8.55 -1.17
CA SER A 94 12.70 9.94 -1.63
C SER A 94 13.04 9.99 -3.12
N LEU A 95 13.89 9.08 -3.59
CA LEU A 95 14.34 9.06 -4.99
C LEU A 95 13.23 8.67 -5.98
N ILE A 96 12.30 7.81 -5.57
CA ILE A 96 11.21 7.35 -6.46
C ILE A 96 10.04 8.31 -6.51
N ARG A 97 10.04 9.33 -5.69
CA ARG A 97 9.01 10.38 -5.72
C ARG A 97 9.42 11.48 -6.73
#